data_f89d046ab65171a8c7d8ef775cde7cc5
#
_entry.id   f89d046ab65171a8c7d8ef775cde7cc5
#
_cell.length_a   1.000
_cell.length_b   1.000
_cell.length_c   1.000
_cell.angle_alpha   90.00
_cell.angle_beta   90.00
_cell.angle_gamma   90.00
#
_symmetry.space_group_name_H-M   'P 1'
#
loop_
_entity.id
_entity.type
_entity.pdbx_description
1 polymer ?
#
loop_
_entity_poly.entity_id
_entity_poly.type
_entity_poly.pdbx_seq_one_letter_code
_entity_poly.pdbx_strand_id
1 'polypeptide(L)'
;AFLKDQHETVLLNPDFTNYLHYNLLFKCKIIEDKNPTELMKAIKNDIQIDHLKACHINDGIAMTKFMYWLKKNVGKIPMTERMISDHLEEERKKLPDYMGPSFETICAYKDHAAMMHYQSTEESDVDVKAEGMLLIDSGGQYYGGTTDVT
;
A
#
# COMPACT_ATOMS: atom_id res chain seq x y z
N ALA A 1 7.90 25.35 20.01
CA ALA A 1 8.09 26.40 21.03
C ALA A 1 8.95 25.89 22.18
N PHE A 2 8.69 24.74 22.78
CA PHE A 2 9.41 24.21 23.96
C PHE A 2 10.92 24.04 23.72
N LEU A 3 11.33 23.41 22.63
CA LEU A 3 12.75 23.17 22.32
C LEU A 3 13.50 24.41 21.87
N LYS A 4 12.83 25.47 21.45
CA LYS A 4 13.44 26.68 20.90
C LYS A 4 14.36 27.42 21.88
N ASP A 5 14.06 27.35 23.17
CA ASP A 5 14.75 28.08 24.22
C ASP A 5 15.63 27.18 25.11
N GLN A 6 15.68 25.88 24.82
CA GLN A 6 16.50 24.90 25.54
C GLN A 6 17.69 24.50 24.67
N HIS A 7 18.91 24.72 25.16
CA HIS A 7 20.13 24.30 24.46
C HIS A 7 20.32 22.77 24.47
N GLU A 8 19.29 22.06 24.03
CA GLU A 8 19.22 20.60 23.99
C GLU A 8 19.99 20.01 22.79
N THR A 9 20.38 18.78 22.91
CA THR A 9 20.88 18.00 21.77
C THR A 9 19.72 17.26 21.09
N VAL A 10 19.53 17.49 19.81
CA VAL A 10 18.45 16.92 19.01
C VAL A 10 19.04 16.11 17.88
N LEU A 11 18.65 14.83 17.80
CA LEU A 11 18.92 13.99 16.64
C LEU A 11 17.79 14.18 15.61
N LEU A 12 18.14 14.45 14.38
CA LEU A 12 17.19 14.52 13.27
C LEU A 12 17.80 13.97 11.99
N ASN A 13 16.94 13.47 11.12
CA ASN A 13 17.31 13.08 9.77
C ASN A 13 17.08 14.27 8.82
N PRO A 14 18.12 14.89 8.24
CA PRO A 14 17.98 16.07 7.39
C PRO A 14 17.17 15.79 6.11
N ASP A 15 17.22 14.57 5.57
CA ASP A 15 16.51 14.20 4.35
C ASP A 15 14.98 14.20 4.52
N PHE A 16 14.51 13.98 5.75
CA PHE A 16 13.06 13.91 6.07
C PHE A 16 12.59 15.03 6.98
N THR A 17 13.49 15.94 7.40
CA THR A 17 13.12 17.05 8.29
C THR A 17 12.73 18.28 7.47
N ASN A 18 11.50 18.75 7.71
CA ASN A 18 11.03 19.99 7.10
C ASN A 18 11.94 21.17 7.50
N TYR A 19 12.31 22.01 6.54
CA TYR A 19 13.21 23.14 6.71
C TYR A 19 12.76 24.13 7.80
N LEU A 20 11.45 24.34 7.95
CA LEU A 20 10.91 25.18 9.02
C LEU A 20 11.24 24.61 10.40
N HIS A 21 11.08 23.30 10.59
CA HIS A 21 11.41 22.63 11.84
C HIS A 21 12.91 22.65 12.11
N TYR A 22 13.74 22.43 11.10
CA TYR A 22 15.20 22.56 11.22
C TYR A 22 15.59 23.94 11.71
N ASN A 23 15.06 25.01 11.11
CA ASN A 23 15.33 26.39 11.50
C ASN A 23 14.86 26.74 12.93
N LEU A 24 13.78 26.12 13.40
CA LEU A 24 13.30 26.33 14.77
C LEU A 24 14.28 25.79 15.85
N LEU A 25 15.15 24.87 15.44
CA LEU A 25 16.14 24.23 16.32
C LEU A 25 17.52 24.90 16.29
N PHE A 26 17.63 26.12 15.75
CA PHE A 26 18.92 26.82 15.56
C PHE A 26 19.77 27.03 16.83
N LYS A 27 19.15 26.94 18.02
CA LYS A 27 19.80 27.00 19.31
C LYS A 27 20.18 25.63 19.88
N CYS A 28 19.70 24.55 19.27
CA CYS A 28 19.98 23.19 19.70
C CYS A 28 21.29 22.69 19.08
N LYS A 29 21.97 21.78 19.76
CA LYS A 29 23.03 21.00 19.14
C LYS A 29 22.37 19.91 18.27
N ILE A 30 22.54 20.00 16.96
CA ILE A 30 21.96 19.04 16.03
C ILE A 30 22.97 17.92 15.80
N ILE A 31 22.47 16.67 15.89
CA ILE A 31 23.12 15.45 15.42
C ILE A 31 22.33 15.00 14.19
N GLU A 32 22.97 15.06 13.04
CA GLU A 32 22.37 14.59 11.77
C GLU A 32 22.65 13.09 11.60
N ASP A 33 21.59 12.29 11.74
CA ASP A 33 21.65 10.84 11.57
C ASP A 33 20.26 10.29 11.26
N LYS A 34 20.18 9.02 10.84
CA LYS A 34 18.92 8.32 10.59
C LYS A 34 18.08 8.25 11.85
N ASN A 35 16.76 8.38 11.66
CA ASN A 35 15.84 8.25 12.78
C ASN A 35 15.82 6.80 13.30
N PRO A 36 16.25 6.55 14.55
CA PRO A 36 16.32 5.18 15.10
C PRO A 36 14.93 4.51 15.17
N THR A 37 13.86 5.29 15.23
CA THR A 37 12.51 4.74 15.32
C THR A 37 12.07 4.02 14.02
N GLU A 38 12.70 4.35 12.89
CA GLU A 38 12.44 3.65 11.61
C GLU A 38 12.84 2.17 11.70
N LEU A 39 14.05 1.89 12.19
CA LEU A 39 14.51 0.52 12.39
C LEU A 39 13.72 -0.18 13.50
N MET A 40 13.42 0.52 14.60
CA MET A 40 12.61 -0.03 15.69
C MET A 40 11.21 -0.44 15.21
N LYS A 41 10.59 0.38 14.34
CA LYS A 41 9.30 0.07 13.71
C LYS A 41 9.41 -1.09 12.70
N ALA A 42 10.53 -1.20 11.98
CA ALA A 42 10.74 -2.25 10.99
C ALA A 42 10.86 -3.63 11.65
N ILE A 43 11.40 -3.72 12.86
CA ILE A 43 11.50 -4.97 13.62
C ILE A 43 10.20 -5.19 14.39
N LYS A 44 9.39 -6.17 13.94
CA LYS A 44 8.11 -6.50 14.54
C LYS A 44 8.30 -7.43 15.72
N ASN A 45 7.49 -7.26 16.77
CA ASN A 45 7.38 -8.22 17.86
C ASN A 45 6.49 -9.41 17.45
N ASP A 46 6.45 -10.45 18.29
CA ASP A 46 5.73 -11.69 17.97
C ASP A 46 4.22 -11.45 17.75
N ILE A 47 3.62 -10.56 18.54
CA ILE A 47 2.18 -10.22 18.41
C ILE A 47 1.91 -9.54 17.05
N GLN A 48 2.77 -8.63 16.65
CA GLN A 48 2.65 -7.96 15.34
C GLN A 48 2.84 -8.96 14.19
N ILE A 49 3.77 -9.91 14.35
CA ILE A 49 4.02 -10.98 13.35
C ILE A 49 2.78 -11.87 13.22
N ASP A 50 2.16 -12.28 14.31
CA ASP A 50 0.98 -13.15 14.28
C ASP A 50 -0.23 -12.41 13.65
N HIS A 51 -0.40 -11.13 13.96
CA HIS A 51 -1.43 -10.30 13.30
C HIS A 51 -1.17 -10.15 11.80
N LEU A 52 0.06 -9.91 11.37
CA LEU A 52 0.42 -9.81 9.95
C LEU A 52 0.14 -11.13 9.22
N LYS A 53 0.48 -12.28 9.81
CA LYS A 53 0.15 -13.60 9.23
C LYS A 53 -1.35 -13.76 9.05
N ALA A 54 -2.15 -13.41 10.07
CA ALA A 54 -3.60 -13.49 9.99
C ALA A 54 -4.17 -12.58 8.90
N CYS A 55 -3.68 -11.34 8.79
CA CYS A 55 -4.07 -10.42 7.73
C CYS A 55 -3.76 -10.98 6.35
N HIS A 56 -2.57 -11.53 6.13
CA HIS A 56 -2.18 -12.11 4.84
C HIS A 56 -2.98 -13.37 4.48
N ILE A 57 -3.36 -14.19 5.46
CA ILE A 57 -4.25 -15.34 5.22
C ILE A 57 -5.63 -14.85 4.78
N ASN A 58 -6.20 -13.88 5.47
CA ASN A 58 -7.51 -13.31 5.12
C ASN A 58 -7.47 -12.64 3.75
N ASP A 59 -6.48 -11.80 3.49
CA ASP A 59 -6.32 -11.17 2.18
C ASP A 59 -6.14 -12.20 1.06
N GLY A 60 -5.37 -13.25 1.31
CA GLY A 60 -5.20 -14.38 0.40
C GLY A 60 -6.51 -15.10 0.07
N ILE A 61 -7.48 -15.12 0.98
CA ILE A 61 -8.83 -15.65 0.72
C ILE A 61 -9.55 -14.75 -0.28
N ALA A 62 -9.51 -13.42 -0.11
CA ALA A 62 -10.11 -12.49 -1.07
C ALA A 62 -9.45 -12.61 -2.44
N MET A 63 -8.12 -12.61 -2.49
CA MET A 63 -7.36 -12.80 -3.73
C MET A 63 -7.71 -14.12 -4.44
N THR A 64 -7.82 -15.22 -3.70
CA THR A 64 -8.17 -16.52 -4.29
C THR A 64 -9.57 -16.52 -4.88
N LYS A 65 -10.56 -15.95 -4.18
CA LYS A 65 -11.92 -15.80 -4.68
C LYS A 65 -11.98 -14.92 -5.92
N PHE A 66 -11.27 -13.80 -5.87
CA PHE A 66 -11.15 -12.89 -6.99
C PHE A 66 -10.51 -13.57 -8.21
N MET A 67 -9.39 -14.26 -8.06
CA MET A 67 -8.73 -14.98 -9.15
C MET A 67 -9.64 -16.06 -9.76
N TYR A 68 -10.38 -16.78 -8.91
CA TYR A 68 -11.36 -17.76 -9.39
C TYR A 68 -12.46 -17.09 -10.22
N TRP A 69 -13.02 -15.97 -9.73
CA TRP A 69 -14.04 -15.20 -10.45
C TRP A 69 -13.50 -14.68 -11.77
N LEU A 70 -12.32 -14.08 -11.78
CA LEU A 70 -11.69 -13.53 -12.98
C LEU A 70 -11.50 -14.63 -14.05
N LYS A 71 -10.86 -15.73 -13.69
CA LYS A 71 -10.62 -16.86 -14.62
C LYS A 71 -11.89 -17.51 -15.14
N LYS A 72 -12.96 -17.52 -14.34
CA LYS A 72 -14.24 -18.09 -14.75
C LYS A 72 -14.98 -17.20 -15.74
N ASN A 73 -14.81 -15.90 -15.67
CA ASN A 73 -15.64 -14.92 -16.37
C ASN A 73 -14.92 -14.16 -17.50
N VAL A 74 -13.59 -14.07 -17.48
CA VAL A 74 -12.82 -13.37 -18.51
C VAL A 74 -13.11 -13.98 -19.89
N GLY A 75 -13.39 -13.13 -20.87
CA GLY A 75 -13.80 -13.52 -22.22
C GLY A 75 -15.25 -14.02 -22.35
N LYS A 76 -16.03 -14.08 -21.25
CA LYS A 76 -17.46 -14.45 -21.27
C LYS A 76 -18.37 -13.29 -20.95
N ILE A 77 -17.92 -12.36 -20.13
CA ILE A 77 -18.61 -11.11 -19.85
C ILE A 77 -17.68 -9.94 -20.13
N PRO A 78 -18.20 -8.75 -20.50
CA PRO A 78 -17.40 -7.55 -20.62
C PRO A 78 -16.72 -7.23 -19.30
N MET A 79 -15.43 -6.93 -19.34
CA MET A 79 -14.62 -6.53 -18.19
C MET A 79 -13.62 -5.48 -18.58
N THR A 80 -13.48 -4.46 -17.77
CA THR A 80 -12.42 -3.46 -17.90
C THR A 80 -11.43 -3.56 -16.73
N GLU A 81 -10.29 -2.90 -16.83
CA GLU A 81 -9.30 -2.83 -15.74
C GLU A 81 -9.94 -2.30 -14.44
N ARG A 82 -10.75 -1.24 -14.56
CA ARG A 82 -11.45 -0.65 -13.40
C ARG A 82 -12.46 -1.60 -12.80
N MET A 83 -13.31 -2.24 -13.62
CA MET A 83 -14.27 -3.24 -13.13
C MET A 83 -13.61 -4.40 -12.40
N ILE A 84 -12.44 -4.83 -12.88
CA ILE A 84 -11.67 -5.91 -12.25
C ILE A 84 -11.09 -5.44 -10.90
N SER A 85 -10.53 -4.23 -10.85
CA SER A 85 -10.04 -3.60 -9.61
C SER A 85 -11.16 -3.45 -8.58
N ASP A 86 -12.31 -2.92 -8.98
CA ASP A 86 -13.48 -2.74 -8.11
C ASP A 86 -13.98 -4.08 -7.55
N HIS A 87 -13.98 -5.14 -8.37
CA HIS A 87 -14.38 -6.47 -7.90
C HIS A 87 -13.44 -7.04 -6.83
N LEU A 88 -12.14 -6.82 -6.96
CA LEU A 88 -11.17 -7.22 -5.94
C LEU A 88 -11.42 -6.46 -4.63
N GLU A 89 -11.67 -5.16 -4.71
CA GLU A 89 -12.01 -4.34 -3.55
C GLU A 89 -13.28 -4.84 -2.86
N GLU A 90 -14.32 -5.21 -3.62
CA GLU A 90 -15.55 -5.79 -3.06
C GLU A 90 -15.31 -7.15 -2.36
N GLU A 91 -14.37 -7.97 -2.83
CA GLU A 91 -14.00 -9.19 -2.12
C GLU A 91 -13.27 -8.90 -0.79
N ARG A 92 -12.41 -7.88 -0.75
CA ARG A 92 -11.73 -7.43 0.47
C ARG A 92 -12.69 -6.84 1.50
N LYS A 93 -13.66 -6.05 1.08
CA LYS A 93 -14.70 -5.47 1.96
C LYS A 93 -15.52 -6.51 2.73
N LYS A 94 -15.56 -7.74 2.27
CA LYS A 94 -16.24 -8.86 2.96
C LYS A 94 -15.41 -9.46 4.10
N LEU A 95 -14.14 -9.07 4.21
CA LEU A 95 -13.24 -9.60 5.22
C LEU A 95 -13.39 -8.86 6.57
N PRO A 96 -13.18 -9.55 7.69
CA PRO A 96 -13.15 -8.90 8.99
C PRO A 96 -11.98 -7.91 9.07
N ASP A 97 -12.18 -6.84 9.80
CA ASP A 97 -11.16 -5.83 10.10
C ASP A 97 -10.56 -5.10 8.90
N TYR A 98 -11.16 -5.23 7.70
CA TYR A 98 -10.76 -4.47 6.53
C TYR A 98 -11.14 -2.99 6.69
N MET A 99 -10.17 -2.10 6.48
CA MET A 99 -10.29 -0.66 6.68
C MET A 99 -10.23 0.15 5.39
N GLY A 100 -9.77 -0.46 4.30
CA GLY A 100 -9.60 0.17 3.01
C GLY A 100 -8.35 -0.33 2.29
N PRO A 101 -8.11 0.10 1.05
CA PRO A 101 -6.90 -0.27 0.31
C PRO A 101 -5.65 0.30 0.99
N SER A 102 -4.54 -0.43 0.93
CA SER A 102 -3.23 0.05 1.40
C SER A 102 -2.62 1.07 0.44
N PHE A 103 -2.95 0.92 -0.83
CA PHE A 103 -2.69 1.84 -1.94
C PHE A 103 -3.73 1.59 -3.04
N GLU A 104 -3.83 2.51 -3.99
CA GLU A 104 -4.74 2.33 -5.13
C GLU A 104 -4.33 1.11 -5.96
N THR A 105 -5.26 0.19 -6.17
CA THR A 105 -5.00 -1.04 -6.92
C THR A 105 -4.53 -0.73 -8.33
N ILE A 106 -3.40 -1.28 -8.71
CA ILE A 106 -2.91 -1.29 -10.09
C ILE A 106 -3.51 -2.51 -10.77
N CYS A 107 -4.37 -2.29 -11.76
CA CYS A 107 -4.88 -3.32 -12.64
C CYS A 107 -4.50 -2.93 -14.06
N ALA A 108 -3.50 -3.56 -14.62
CA ALA A 108 -2.85 -3.13 -15.85
C ALA A 108 -2.80 -4.26 -16.89
N TYR A 109 -3.48 -4.05 -18.01
CA TYR A 109 -3.59 -5.03 -19.08
C TYR A 109 -2.62 -4.75 -20.23
N LYS A 110 -1.90 -5.78 -20.67
CA LYS A 110 -0.93 -5.69 -21.80
C LYS A 110 0.04 -4.51 -21.63
N ASP A 111 -0.05 -3.51 -22.50
CA ASP A 111 0.89 -2.37 -22.59
C ASP A 111 0.86 -1.50 -21.34
N HIS A 112 -0.28 -1.42 -20.66
CA HIS A 112 -0.41 -0.69 -19.41
C HIS A 112 0.46 -1.28 -18.29
N ALA A 113 0.73 -2.59 -18.32
CA ALA A 113 1.61 -3.25 -17.34
C ALA A 113 3.08 -2.83 -17.46
N ALA A 114 3.48 -2.17 -18.55
CA ALA A 114 4.81 -1.60 -18.71
C ALA A 114 4.96 -0.22 -18.03
N MET A 115 3.87 0.40 -17.60
CA MET A 115 3.89 1.70 -16.93
C MET A 115 3.97 1.52 -15.42
N MET A 116 5.05 2.02 -14.84
CA MET A 116 5.22 2.01 -13.37
C MET A 116 4.14 2.84 -12.69
N HIS A 117 3.54 2.30 -11.61
CA HIS A 117 2.46 2.94 -10.86
C HIS A 117 1.26 3.35 -11.73
N TYR A 118 0.94 2.52 -12.74
CA TYR A 118 -0.21 2.76 -13.60
C TYR A 118 -1.50 2.89 -12.80
N GLN A 119 -2.31 3.88 -13.17
CA GLN A 119 -3.67 4.08 -12.64
C GLN A 119 -4.64 4.19 -13.80
N SER A 120 -5.62 3.32 -13.84
CA SER A 120 -6.67 3.36 -14.86
C SER A 120 -7.63 4.52 -14.59
N THR A 121 -7.80 5.40 -15.58
CA THR A 121 -8.76 6.50 -15.57
C THR A 121 -9.94 6.17 -16.49
N GLU A 122 -10.99 7.00 -16.51
CA GLU A 122 -12.10 6.83 -17.46
C GLU A 122 -11.64 6.85 -18.92
N GLU A 123 -10.58 7.61 -19.20
CA GLU A 123 -10.05 7.79 -20.55
C GLU A 123 -9.08 6.66 -20.95
N SER A 124 -8.37 6.08 -19.99
CA SER A 124 -7.37 5.03 -20.23
C SER A 124 -7.91 3.61 -19.99
N ASP A 125 -9.11 3.48 -19.41
CA ASP A 125 -9.70 2.17 -19.11
C ASP A 125 -9.92 1.34 -20.38
N VAL A 126 -9.47 0.10 -20.38
CA VAL A 126 -9.54 -0.78 -21.54
C VAL A 126 -10.24 -2.10 -21.24
N ASP A 127 -10.83 -2.68 -22.26
CA ASP A 127 -11.42 -4.01 -22.18
C ASP A 127 -10.36 -5.09 -21.99
N VAL A 128 -10.54 -5.92 -20.97
CA VAL A 128 -9.68 -7.08 -20.69
C VAL A 128 -10.26 -8.33 -21.35
N LYS A 129 -9.46 -8.98 -22.18
CA LYS A 129 -9.81 -10.19 -22.91
C LYS A 129 -9.12 -11.43 -22.35
N ALA A 130 -9.60 -12.62 -22.71
CA ALA A 130 -9.00 -13.89 -22.32
C ALA A 130 -7.69 -14.20 -23.08
N GLU A 131 -6.83 -13.20 -23.22
CA GLU A 131 -5.54 -13.29 -23.90
C GLU A 131 -4.56 -12.27 -23.31
N GLY A 132 -3.26 -12.51 -23.43
CA GLY A 132 -2.24 -11.61 -22.94
C GLY A 132 -2.02 -11.70 -21.43
N MET A 133 -1.40 -10.68 -20.88
CA MET A 133 -1.04 -10.60 -19.46
C MET A 133 -1.84 -9.50 -18.77
N LEU A 134 -2.32 -9.78 -17.58
CA LEU A 134 -2.92 -8.82 -16.67
C LEU A 134 -2.06 -8.78 -15.40
N LEU A 135 -1.51 -7.61 -15.09
CA LEU A 135 -0.81 -7.36 -13.83
C LEU A 135 -1.82 -6.79 -12.83
N ILE A 136 -1.82 -7.34 -11.63
CA ILE A 136 -2.61 -6.82 -10.52
C ILE A 136 -1.69 -6.67 -9.33
N ASP A 137 -1.55 -5.41 -8.87
CA ASP A 137 -0.79 -5.05 -7.68
C ASP A 137 -1.71 -4.31 -6.72
N SER A 138 -1.87 -4.86 -5.53
CA SER A 138 -2.94 -4.42 -4.62
C SER A 138 -2.65 -4.80 -3.18
N GLY A 139 -3.33 -4.15 -2.26
CA GLY A 139 -3.22 -4.51 -0.85
C GLY A 139 -4.35 -3.92 -0.02
N GLY A 140 -4.43 -4.34 1.23
CA GLY A 140 -5.44 -3.89 2.19
C GLY A 140 -4.84 -3.42 3.50
N GLN A 141 -5.50 -2.43 4.09
CA GLN A 141 -5.30 -2.04 5.49
C GLN A 141 -6.26 -2.82 6.36
N TYR A 142 -5.73 -3.43 7.39
CA TYR A 142 -6.48 -4.17 8.42
C TYR A 142 -6.08 -3.66 9.80
N TYR A 143 -6.90 -3.88 10.82
CA TYR A 143 -6.54 -3.53 12.19
C TYR A 143 -5.21 -4.16 12.63
N GLY A 144 -4.92 -5.37 12.18
CA GLY A 144 -3.72 -6.12 12.54
C GLY A 144 -2.51 -5.89 11.67
N GLY A 145 -2.64 -5.22 10.52
CA GLY A 145 -1.53 -5.02 9.60
C GLY A 145 -1.92 -4.55 8.22
N THR A 146 -0.92 -4.45 7.37
CA THR A 146 -1.04 -4.03 5.96
C THR A 146 -0.59 -5.16 5.06
N THR A 147 -1.32 -5.39 3.97
CA THR A 147 -0.92 -6.34 2.92
C THR A 147 -0.53 -5.60 1.65
N ASP A 148 0.31 -6.26 0.85
CA ASP A 148 0.82 -5.82 -0.44
C ASP A 148 1.12 -7.08 -1.25
N VAL A 149 0.41 -7.26 -2.37
CA VAL A 149 0.41 -8.49 -3.18
C VAL A 149 0.38 -8.14 -4.66
N THR A 150 1.34 -8.69 -5.40
CA THR A 150 1.42 -8.56 -6.86
C THR A 150 1.34 -9.93 -7.53
#